data_1df3617fe325f57f915c58e72fd3a873
#
_entry.id   1df3617fe325f57f915c58e72fd3a873
#
_cell.length_a   1.000
_cell.length_b   1.000
_cell.length_c   1.000
_cell.angle_alpha   90.00
_cell.angle_beta   90.00
_cell.angle_gamma   90.00
#
_symmetry.space_group_name_H-M   'P 1'
#
loop_
_entity.id
_entity.type
_entity.pdbx_description
1 polymer ?
#
loop_
_entity_poly.entity_id
_entity_poly.type
_entity_poly.pdbx_seq_one_letter_code
_entity_poly.pdbx_strand_id
1 'polypeptide(L)'
;MTKQEMRNFIAKRTAKFFNDGDVVNLGIGMPTLCLEHLPEGVDIWIESENGVLGLAGAPENEADGDIDIVDASGTVSTMRPGGCCFSSFDSFGLIRGGHVAATVLGAYEVDQEGNLANWMVPGKTCAGMGGAMDLVSGAKNVLIMMEHCDKYGNSKILKKCTLPLTAAREVDYVITELCVLHCTAEGLVLEEVAPGVTVEEVIAKTDADLIIPETVGCME
;
A
#
# COMPACT_ATOMS: atom_id res chain seq x y z
N MET A 1 20.68 -3.24 7.24
CA MET A 1 19.61 -2.26 6.92
C MET A 1 18.88 -1.92 8.19
N THR A 2 18.77 -0.65 8.54
CA THR A 2 17.93 -0.19 9.66
C THR A 2 16.45 -0.29 9.26
N LYS A 3 15.56 -0.23 10.24
CA LYS A 3 14.10 -0.27 9.96
C LYS A 3 13.63 0.89 9.06
N GLN A 4 14.21 2.06 9.20
CA GLN A 4 13.87 3.22 8.36
C GLN A 4 14.40 3.06 6.93
N GLU A 5 15.63 2.58 6.76
CA GLU A 5 16.19 2.28 5.42
C GLU A 5 15.36 1.23 4.68
N MET A 6 14.91 0.20 5.39
CA MET A 6 14.04 -0.84 4.83
C MET A 6 12.70 -0.26 4.35
N ARG A 7 12.06 0.58 5.17
CA ARG A 7 10.79 1.24 4.80
C ARG A 7 10.96 2.15 3.59
N ASN A 8 12.02 2.93 3.54
CA ASN A 8 12.34 3.79 2.40
C ASN A 8 12.63 2.96 1.14
N PHE A 9 13.30 1.82 1.27
CA PHE A 9 13.56 0.93 0.14
C PHE A 9 12.24 0.37 -0.44
N ILE A 10 11.33 -0.11 0.40
CA ILE A 10 9.99 -0.58 -0.03
C ILE A 10 9.21 0.58 -0.68
N ALA A 11 9.20 1.75 -0.05
CA ALA A 11 8.49 2.92 -0.55
C ALA A 11 9.03 3.39 -1.91
N LYS A 12 10.35 3.43 -2.08
CA LYS A 12 11.01 3.78 -3.35
C LYS A 12 10.58 2.83 -4.48
N ARG A 13 10.52 1.52 -4.21
CA ARG A 13 10.07 0.56 -5.22
C ARG A 13 8.57 0.70 -5.51
N THR A 14 7.76 0.92 -4.47
CA THR A 14 6.32 1.11 -4.64
C THR A 14 5.99 2.37 -5.44
N ALA A 15 6.70 3.46 -5.23
CA ALA A 15 6.50 4.71 -5.97
C ALA A 15 6.68 4.55 -7.50
N LYS A 16 7.40 3.55 -7.95
CA LYS A 16 7.56 3.25 -9.40
C LYS A 16 6.29 2.67 -10.06
N PHE A 17 5.27 2.32 -9.31
CA PHE A 17 3.96 1.94 -9.85
C PHE A 17 3.11 3.14 -10.28
N PHE A 18 3.45 4.35 -9.85
CA PHE A 18 2.66 5.53 -10.14
C PHE A 18 3.06 6.18 -11.46
N ASN A 19 2.08 6.71 -12.16
CA ASN A 19 2.25 7.49 -13.36
C ASN A 19 1.88 8.96 -13.10
N ASP A 20 2.40 9.85 -13.94
CA ASP A 20 2.07 11.26 -13.87
C ASP A 20 0.56 11.50 -14.02
N GLY A 21 -0.02 12.30 -13.12
CA GLY A 21 -1.45 12.59 -13.08
C GLY A 21 -2.31 11.53 -12.37
N ASP A 22 -1.75 10.43 -11.87
CA ASP A 22 -2.51 9.42 -11.14
C ASP A 22 -3.17 9.99 -9.87
N VAL A 23 -4.40 9.57 -9.61
CA VAL A 23 -5.06 9.75 -8.32
C VAL A 23 -4.75 8.54 -7.46
N VAL A 24 -4.11 8.77 -6.32
CA VAL A 24 -3.60 7.71 -5.44
C VAL A 24 -4.11 7.91 -4.01
N ASN A 25 -4.57 6.84 -3.38
CA ASN A 25 -4.84 6.81 -1.95
C ASN A 25 -3.67 6.12 -1.22
N LEU A 26 -3.15 6.77 -0.18
CA LEU A 26 -2.03 6.27 0.62
C LEU A 26 -2.49 6.01 2.06
N GLY A 27 -2.42 4.75 2.47
CA GLY A 27 -2.66 4.36 3.84
C GLY A 27 -1.68 5.01 4.82
N ILE A 28 -2.07 5.08 6.10
CA ILE A 28 -1.30 5.73 7.16
C ILE A 28 0.02 4.97 7.40
N GLY A 29 1.10 5.71 7.61
CA GLY A 29 2.41 5.19 8.02
C GLY A 29 3.36 4.91 6.86
N MET A 30 3.76 3.65 6.61
CA MET A 30 4.76 3.37 5.57
C MET A 30 4.33 3.81 4.15
N PRO A 31 3.07 3.67 3.72
CA PRO A 31 2.63 4.12 2.40
C PRO A 31 2.89 5.60 2.10
N THR A 32 2.79 6.50 3.07
CA THR A 32 3.03 7.94 2.83
C THR A 32 4.47 8.25 2.44
N LEU A 33 5.43 7.38 2.76
CA LEU A 33 6.83 7.55 2.36
C LEU A 33 7.02 7.49 0.83
N CYS A 34 6.06 6.94 0.08
CA CYS A 34 6.13 6.92 -1.39
C CYS A 34 6.26 8.33 -1.98
N LEU A 35 5.70 9.35 -1.31
CA LEU A 35 5.77 10.75 -1.75
C LEU A 35 7.19 11.30 -1.80
N GLU A 36 8.10 10.80 -0.96
CA GLU A 36 9.50 11.19 -0.92
C GLU A 36 10.33 10.54 -2.05
N HIS A 37 9.75 9.59 -2.78
CA HIS A 37 10.45 8.73 -3.73
C HIS A 37 9.79 8.67 -5.12
N LEU A 38 8.91 9.63 -5.44
CA LEU A 38 8.30 9.68 -6.77
C LEU A 38 9.38 9.78 -7.85
N PRO A 39 9.24 9.06 -8.98
CA PRO A 39 10.15 9.20 -10.11
C PRO A 39 10.16 10.63 -10.65
N GLU A 40 11.28 11.03 -11.26
CA GLU A 40 11.40 12.36 -11.87
C GLU A 40 10.31 12.56 -12.94
N GLY A 41 9.60 13.69 -12.82
CA GLY A 41 8.50 14.04 -13.74
C GLY A 41 7.17 13.39 -13.44
N VAL A 42 7.07 12.58 -12.38
CA VAL A 42 5.80 12.02 -11.92
C VAL A 42 5.23 12.90 -10.81
N ASP A 43 4.07 13.46 -11.05
CA ASP A 43 3.27 14.21 -10.08
C ASP A 43 1.91 13.52 -9.89
N ILE A 44 1.57 13.14 -8.66
CA ILE A 44 0.34 12.42 -8.34
C ILE A 44 -0.62 13.28 -7.51
N TRP A 45 -1.89 12.97 -7.58
CA TRP A 45 -2.94 13.58 -6.79
C TRP A 45 -3.33 12.67 -5.62
N ILE A 46 -3.08 13.13 -4.40
CA ILE A 46 -3.47 12.35 -3.21
C ILE A 46 -4.95 12.55 -2.94
N GLU A 47 -5.66 11.45 -2.95
CA GLU A 47 -7.05 11.34 -2.52
C GLU A 47 -7.08 10.82 -1.08
N SER A 48 -7.98 11.37 -0.29
CA SER A 48 -8.27 10.89 1.06
C SER A 48 -9.77 10.62 1.20
N GLU A 49 -10.13 9.42 1.64
CA GLU A 49 -11.49 8.91 1.63
C GLU A 49 -12.47 9.73 2.50
N ASN A 50 -11.97 10.56 3.40
CA ASN A 50 -12.80 11.52 4.15
C ASN A 50 -13.36 12.66 3.28
N GLY A 51 -12.87 12.83 2.05
CA GLY A 51 -13.42 13.73 1.04
C GLY A 51 -12.49 14.87 0.62
N VAL A 52 -11.20 14.58 0.46
CA VAL A 52 -10.23 15.55 -0.05
C VAL A 52 -9.47 14.98 -1.23
N LEU A 53 -9.36 15.74 -2.32
CA LEU A 53 -8.47 15.44 -3.44
C LEU A 53 -7.43 16.55 -3.54
N GLY A 54 -6.15 16.17 -3.58
CA GLY A 54 -5.03 17.09 -3.68
C GLY A 54 -4.42 17.45 -2.32
N LEU A 55 -4.41 16.53 -1.36
CA LEU A 55 -3.62 16.70 -0.13
C LEU A 55 -2.14 16.91 -0.46
N ALA A 56 -1.49 17.84 0.25
CA ALA A 56 -0.11 18.24 0.03
C ALA A 56 0.80 18.04 1.26
N GLY A 57 0.33 17.29 2.25
CA GLY A 57 1.07 16.99 3.46
C GLY A 57 0.92 18.03 4.57
N ALA A 58 1.66 17.87 5.65
CA ALA A 58 1.60 18.76 6.80
C ALA A 58 2.05 20.20 6.44
N PRO A 59 1.46 21.24 7.06
CA PRO A 59 1.90 22.61 6.87
C PRO A 59 3.33 22.80 7.41
N GLU A 60 4.12 23.68 6.76
CA GLU A 60 5.49 23.98 7.21
C GLU A 60 5.51 24.59 8.63
N ASN A 61 4.51 25.40 8.95
CA ASN A 61 4.28 25.94 10.29
C ASN A 61 2.87 25.54 10.75
N GLU A 62 2.71 25.15 12.00
CA GLU A 62 1.39 24.80 12.57
C GLU A 62 0.37 25.96 12.45
N ALA A 63 0.84 27.22 12.49
CA ALA A 63 -0.01 28.39 12.36
C ALA A 63 -0.61 28.59 10.95
N ASP A 64 -0.03 27.95 9.93
CA ASP A 64 -0.49 28.01 8.54
C ASP A 64 -1.45 26.86 8.18
N GLY A 65 -1.65 25.93 9.13
CA GLY A 65 -2.56 24.82 8.98
C GLY A 65 -4.02 25.23 9.17
N ASP A 66 -4.88 24.71 8.32
CA ASP A 66 -6.33 24.81 8.49
C ASP A 66 -6.84 23.54 9.17
N ILE A 67 -7.43 23.68 10.37
CA ILE A 67 -7.94 22.56 11.16
C ILE A 67 -9.07 21.80 10.44
N ASP A 68 -9.70 22.42 9.47
CA ASP A 68 -10.76 21.79 8.66
C ASP A 68 -10.19 20.99 7.47
N ILE A 69 -8.88 21.14 7.18
CA ILE A 69 -8.19 20.34 6.14
C ILE A 69 -7.36 19.25 6.83
N VAL A 70 -7.95 18.07 6.93
CA VAL A 70 -7.31 16.90 7.58
C VAL A 70 -7.33 15.69 6.64
N ASP A 71 -6.33 14.84 6.77
CA ASP A 71 -6.35 13.52 6.13
C ASP A 71 -7.29 12.55 6.85
N ALA A 72 -7.47 11.34 6.34
CA ALA A 72 -8.33 10.33 6.94
C ALA A 72 -7.85 9.84 8.32
N SER A 73 -6.61 10.17 8.74
CA SER A 73 -6.11 9.92 10.09
C SER A 73 -6.43 11.02 11.09
N GLY A 74 -7.01 12.14 10.61
CA GLY A 74 -7.25 13.34 11.41
C GLY A 74 -6.01 14.22 11.56
N THR A 75 -4.96 13.99 10.78
CA THR A 75 -3.77 14.84 10.78
C THR A 75 -4.01 16.07 9.92
N VAL A 76 -3.72 17.27 10.47
CA VAL A 76 -3.81 18.54 9.74
C VAL A 76 -2.89 18.49 8.52
N SER A 77 -3.44 18.84 7.38
CA SER A 77 -2.76 18.81 6.08
C SER A 77 -2.95 20.13 5.35
N THR A 78 -2.22 20.31 4.27
CA THR A 78 -2.43 21.37 3.30
C THR A 78 -3.05 20.82 2.03
N MET A 79 -3.56 21.70 1.20
CA MET A 79 -4.13 21.34 -0.08
C MET A 79 -3.39 22.06 -1.20
N ARG A 80 -3.03 21.32 -2.25
CA ARG A 80 -2.35 21.90 -3.42
C ARG A 80 -3.32 22.75 -4.25
N PRO A 81 -2.83 23.73 -5.03
CA PRO A 81 -3.66 24.48 -5.97
C PRO A 81 -4.40 23.55 -6.93
N GLY A 82 -5.72 23.76 -7.05
CA GLY A 82 -6.61 22.89 -7.82
C GLY A 82 -7.21 21.71 -7.04
N GLY A 83 -6.78 21.49 -5.80
CA GLY A 83 -7.41 20.53 -4.91
C GLY A 83 -8.83 20.94 -4.52
N CYS A 84 -9.63 19.99 -4.07
CA CYS A 84 -11.01 20.22 -3.69
C CYS A 84 -11.46 19.32 -2.53
N CYS A 85 -12.44 19.84 -1.78
CA CYS A 85 -13.14 19.08 -0.75
C CYS A 85 -14.54 18.73 -1.23
N PHE A 86 -15.00 17.55 -0.85
CA PHE A 86 -16.33 17.03 -1.19
C PHE A 86 -16.82 16.12 -0.05
N SER A 87 -18.05 15.64 -0.16
CA SER A 87 -18.55 14.75 0.88
C SER A 87 -17.83 13.39 0.87
N SER A 88 -17.73 12.72 2.02
CA SER A 88 -17.22 11.34 2.07
C SER A 88 -18.05 10.39 1.19
N PHE A 89 -19.35 10.68 1.00
CA PHE A 89 -20.19 9.92 0.08
C PHE A 89 -19.67 10.00 -1.36
N ASP A 90 -19.33 11.20 -1.84
CA ASP A 90 -18.77 11.40 -3.18
C ASP A 90 -17.39 10.78 -3.30
N SER A 91 -16.57 10.89 -2.24
CA SER A 91 -15.23 10.25 -2.16
C SER A 91 -15.32 8.74 -2.35
N PHE A 92 -16.15 8.06 -1.58
CA PHE A 92 -16.38 6.63 -1.77
C PHE A 92 -17.02 6.30 -3.12
N GLY A 93 -17.78 7.23 -3.69
CA GLY A 93 -18.29 7.14 -5.07
C GLY A 93 -17.17 7.16 -6.11
N LEU A 94 -16.16 8.02 -5.93
CA LEU A 94 -14.95 8.07 -6.79
C LEU A 94 -14.13 6.79 -6.66
N ILE A 95 -13.92 6.31 -5.44
CA ILE A 95 -13.16 5.07 -5.16
C ILE A 95 -13.86 3.89 -5.85
N ARG A 96 -15.12 3.63 -5.52
CA ARG A 96 -15.92 2.51 -6.08
C ARG A 96 -16.15 2.62 -7.58
N GLY A 97 -16.11 3.85 -8.11
CA GLY A 97 -16.23 4.13 -9.55
C GLY A 97 -14.95 3.84 -10.35
N GLY A 98 -13.85 3.39 -9.70
CA GLY A 98 -12.60 3.08 -10.37
C GLY A 98 -11.81 4.32 -10.80
N HIS A 99 -12.00 5.46 -10.12
CA HIS A 99 -11.29 6.70 -10.44
C HIS A 99 -9.98 6.86 -9.65
N VAL A 100 -9.70 5.98 -8.70
CA VAL A 100 -8.41 5.89 -7.98
C VAL A 100 -7.50 4.91 -8.72
N ALA A 101 -6.35 5.40 -9.19
CA ALA A 101 -5.40 4.61 -9.97
C ALA A 101 -4.69 3.56 -9.12
N ALA A 102 -4.38 3.89 -7.88
CA ALA A 102 -3.79 2.95 -6.93
C ALA A 102 -4.20 3.28 -5.49
N THR A 103 -4.39 2.24 -4.69
CA THR A 103 -4.38 2.34 -3.23
C THR A 103 -3.17 1.59 -2.68
N VAL A 104 -2.48 2.20 -1.71
CA VAL A 104 -1.31 1.61 -1.06
C VAL A 104 -1.61 1.39 0.41
N LEU A 105 -1.60 0.15 0.85
CA LEU A 105 -2.00 -0.24 2.21
C LEU A 105 -0.92 -1.09 2.89
N GLY A 106 -0.88 -1.04 4.22
CA GLY A 106 -0.15 -2.02 5.02
C GLY A 106 -0.97 -3.29 5.25
N ALA A 107 -0.28 -4.41 5.59
CA ALA A 107 -0.94 -5.65 5.93
C ALA A 107 -0.35 -6.34 7.15
N TYR A 108 -1.19 -7.09 7.86
CA TYR A 108 -0.75 -8.10 8.83
C TYR A 108 -0.42 -9.41 8.12
N GLU A 109 -1.30 -9.84 7.19
CA GLU A 109 -1.14 -11.02 6.37
C GLU A 109 -1.69 -10.78 4.96
N VAL A 110 -1.05 -11.41 3.97
CA VAL A 110 -1.56 -11.61 2.61
C VAL A 110 -1.39 -13.07 2.28
N ASP A 111 -2.29 -13.65 1.48
CA ASP A 111 -2.11 -15.03 1.05
C ASP A 111 -1.96 -15.17 -0.48
N GLN A 112 -1.67 -16.41 -0.90
CA GLN A 112 -1.37 -16.73 -2.29
C GLN A 112 -2.55 -16.53 -3.26
N GLU A 113 -3.75 -16.33 -2.73
CA GLU A 113 -4.94 -16.01 -3.53
C GLU A 113 -5.19 -14.49 -3.63
N GLY A 114 -4.33 -13.65 -3.04
CA GLY A 114 -4.51 -12.19 -2.98
C GLY A 114 -5.52 -11.75 -1.93
N ASN A 115 -5.81 -12.58 -0.93
CA ASN A 115 -6.63 -12.18 0.21
C ASN A 115 -5.83 -11.26 1.14
N LEU A 116 -6.47 -10.23 1.67
CA LEU A 116 -5.88 -9.22 2.55
C LEU A 116 -6.45 -9.31 3.96
N ALA A 117 -5.59 -9.29 4.98
CA ALA A 117 -5.96 -9.12 6.37
C ALA A 117 -5.13 -7.98 6.99
N ASN A 118 -5.75 -6.84 7.30
CA ASN A 118 -5.05 -5.65 7.79
C ASN A 118 -5.77 -4.85 8.87
N TRP A 119 -6.94 -5.30 9.36
CA TRP A 119 -7.76 -4.48 10.24
C TRP A 119 -7.84 -4.96 11.69
N MET A 120 -7.63 -6.25 11.94
CA MET A 120 -7.77 -6.84 13.27
C MET A 120 -6.77 -7.96 13.52
N VAL A 121 -6.21 -7.98 14.73
CA VAL A 121 -5.51 -9.14 15.29
C VAL A 121 -6.28 -9.58 16.55
N PRO A 122 -6.93 -10.77 16.57
CA PRO A 122 -7.71 -11.24 17.67
C PRO A 122 -6.96 -11.18 19.02
N GLY A 123 -7.60 -10.64 20.04
CA GLY A 123 -7.02 -10.52 21.38
C GLY A 123 -5.94 -9.44 21.57
N LYS A 124 -5.66 -8.65 20.54
CA LYS A 124 -4.69 -7.52 20.63
C LYS A 124 -5.35 -6.19 20.30
N THR A 125 -5.47 -5.88 19.04
CA THR A 125 -5.95 -4.57 18.57
C THR A 125 -7.03 -4.78 17.53
N CYS A 126 -8.10 -3.99 17.61
CA CYS A 126 -9.07 -3.82 16.55
C CYS A 126 -9.11 -2.32 16.22
N ALA A 127 -8.36 -1.91 15.22
CA ALA A 127 -8.35 -0.52 14.77
C ALA A 127 -9.64 -0.15 14.00
N GLY A 128 -10.41 -1.17 13.60
CA GLY A 128 -11.52 -1.01 12.67
C GLY A 128 -11.05 -1.09 11.21
N MET A 129 -11.99 -1.26 10.32
CA MET A 129 -11.70 -1.47 8.90
C MET A 129 -11.52 -0.15 8.14
N GLY A 130 -12.13 0.94 8.63
CA GLY A 130 -12.12 2.22 7.93
C GLY A 130 -12.63 2.09 6.50
N GLY A 131 -12.01 2.80 5.57
CA GLY A 131 -12.28 2.73 4.15
C GLY A 131 -11.61 1.58 3.39
N ALA A 132 -10.83 0.72 4.07
CA ALA A 132 -9.98 -0.26 3.40
C ALA A 132 -10.72 -1.20 2.46
N MET A 133 -11.93 -1.66 2.82
CA MET A 133 -12.73 -2.55 1.95
C MET A 133 -13.12 -1.88 0.63
N ASP A 134 -13.51 -0.62 0.70
CA ASP A 134 -13.91 0.15 -0.48
C ASP A 134 -12.70 0.50 -1.35
N LEU A 135 -11.58 0.87 -0.70
CA LEU A 135 -10.33 1.18 -1.38
C LEU A 135 -9.82 0.00 -2.20
N VAL A 136 -9.77 -1.21 -1.61
CA VAL A 136 -9.26 -2.39 -2.30
C VAL A 136 -10.21 -2.93 -3.37
N SER A 137 -11.52 -2.71 -3.23
CA SER A 137 -12.50 -3.16 -4.24
C SER A 137 -12.72 -2.12 -5.36
N GLY A 138 -12.26 -0.89 -5.18
CA GLY A 138 -12.54 0.20 -6.10
C GLY A 138 -11.31 0.76 -6.83
N ALA A 139 -10.13 0.73 -6.23
CA ALA A 139 -8.90 1.18 -6.89
C ALA A 139 -8.51 0.23 -8.03
N LYS A 140 -7.83 0.77 -9.06
CA LYS A 140 -7.38 -0.02 -10.21
C LYS A 140 -6.18 -0.91 -9.89
N ASN A 141 -5.36 -0.52 -8.92
CA ASN A 141 -4.23 -1.29 -8.44
C ASN A 141 -4.22 -1.26 -6.90
N VAL A 142 -4.15 -2.42 -6.29
CA VAL A 142 -4.05 -2.61 -4.85
C VAL A 142 -2.62 -3.04 -4.50
N LEU A 143 -1.85 -2.11 -3.96
CA LEU A 143 -0.44 -2.29 -3.64
C LEU A 143 -0.28 -2.48 -2.11
N ILE A 144 0.26 -3.59 -1.70
CA ILE A 144 0.52 -3.88 -0.29
C ILE A 144 2.00 -3.67 0.04
N MET A 145 2.28 -2.72 0.94
CA MET A 145 3.62 -2.48 1.49
C MET A 145 3.74 -3.10 2.87
N MET A 146 4.65 -4.04 3.06
CA MET A 146 4.80 -4.72 4.34
C MET A 146 6.21 -5.31 4.54
N GLU A 147 6.60 -5.52 5.79
CA GLU A 147 7.77 -6.35 6.11
C GLU A 147 7.43 -7.80 5.75
N HIS A 148 8.35 -8.52 5.12
CA HIS A 148 8.13 -9.88 4.62
C HIS A 148 7.79 -10.87 5.75
N CYS A 149 8.52 -10.76 6.85
CA CYS A 149 8.33 -11.58 8.05
C CYS A 149 7.90 -10.72 9.25
N ASP A 150 7.36 -11.40 10.26
CA ASP A 150 7.13 -10.81 11.57
C ASP A 150 8.45 -10.69 12.37
N LYS A 151 8.38 -10.10 13.56
CA LYS A 151 9.56 -9.92 14.45
C LYS A 151 10.17 -11.22 14.97
N TYR A 152 9.54 -12.35 14.73
CA TYR A 152 10.01 -13.69 15.10
C TYR A 152 10.55 -14.45 13.90
N GLY A 153 10.49 -13.88 12.70
CA GLY A 153 10.93 -14.49 11.46
C GLY A 153 9.88 -15.35 10.77
N ASN A 154 8.62 -15.34 11.22
CA ASN A 154 7.54 -16.05 10.54
C ASN A 154 7.06 -15.25 9.33
N SER A 155 6.78 -15.94 8.23
CA SER A 155 6.21 -15.33 7.03
C SER A 155 4.87 -14.64 7.33
N LYS A 156 4.66 -13.49 6.70
CA LYS A 156 3.36 -12.81 6.66
C LYS A 156 2.65 -13.04 5.33
N ILE A 157 3.31 -13.74 4.40
CA ILE A 157 2.80 -14.13 3.09
C ILE A 157 2.52 -15.62 3.15
N LEU A 158 1.24 -15.99 3.21
CA LEU A 158 0.79 -17.30 3.65
C LEU A 158 0.09 -18.07 2.51
N LYS A 159 -0.07 -19.38 2.67
CA LYS A 159 -0.97 -20.16 1.80
C LYS A 159 -2.42 -19.73 1.96
N LYS A 160 -2.81 -19.39 3.19
CA LYS A 160 -4.13 -18.88 3.53
C LYS A 160 -4.03 -17.98 4.74
N CYS A 161 -4.64 -16.80 4.68
CA CYS A 161 -4.74 -15.90 5.81
C CYS A 161 -5.36 -16.58 7.03
N THR A 162 -4.77 -16.35 8.19
CA THR A 162 -5.26 -16.85 9.48
C THR A 162 -6.07 -15.79 10.23
N LEU A 163 -5.85 -14.53 9.90
CA LEU A 163 -6.55 -13.38 10.47
C LEU A 163 -7.84 -13.07 9.71
N PRO A 164 -8.80 -12.36 10.34
CA PRO A 164 -10.01 -11.92 9.67
C PRO A 164 -9.70 -11.06 8.44
N LEU A 165 -10.28 -11.43 7.31
CA LEU A 165 -10.03 -10.77 6.04
C LEU A 165 -10.63 -9.36 6.01
N THR A 166 -9.92 -8.46 5.35
CA THR A 166 -10.39 -7.16 4.88
C THR A 166 -11.07 -7.32 3.53
N ALA A 167 -10.43 -8.07 2.63
CA ALA A 167 -10.93 -8.35 1.30
C ALA A 167 -10.42 -9.70 0.78
N ALA A 168 -11.12 -10.27 -0.20
CA ALA A 168 -10.79 -11.54 -0.81
C ALA A 168 -10.43 -11.33 -2.28
N ARG A 169 -9.21 -11.70 -2.68
CA ARG A 169 -8.70 -11.66 -4.07
C ARG A 169 -8.66 -10.26 -4.68
N GLU A 170 -8.35 -9.25 -3.85
CA GLU A 170 -8.30 -7.84 -4.29
C GLU A 170 -6.86 -7.31 -4.33
N VAL A 171 -5.88 -8.04 -3.80
CA VAL A 171 -4.47 -7.60 -3.83
C VAL A 171 -3.87 -7.87 -5.20
N ASP A 172 -3.28 -6.85 -5.83
CA ASP A 172 -2.53 -7.01 -7.07
C ASP A 172 -1.04 -7.25 -6.81
N TYR A 173 -0.42 -6.44 -5.93
CA TYR A 173 1.01 -6.55 -5.64
C TYR A 173 1.31 -6.53 -4.16
N VAL A 174 2.31 -7.32 -3.76
CA VAL A 174 2.92 -7.28 -2.43
C VAL A 174 4.37 -6.87 -2.57
N ILE A 175 4.74 -5.74 -1.96
CA ILE A 175 6.09 -5.18 -2.01
C ILE A 175 6.69 -5.26 -0.61
N THR A 176 7.80 -5.97 -0.51
CA THR A 176 8.54 -6.17 0.75
C THR A 176 10.00 -5.76 0.59
N GLU A 177 10.78 -5.82 1.67
CA GLU A 177 12.21 -5.59 1.63
C GLU A 177 12.99 -6.72 0.90
N LEU A 178 12.33 -7.83 0.58
CA LEU A 178 12.95 -8.98 -0.10
C LEU A 178 12.56 -9.09 -1.56
N CYS A 179 11.33 -8.72 -1.92
CA CYS A 179 10.81 -9.00 -3.25
C CYS A 179 9.56 -8.18 -3.59
N VAL A 180 9.20 -8.22 -4.87
CA VAL A 180 7.88 -7.86 -5.41
C VAL A 180 7.18 -9.13 -5.84
N LEU A 181 5.96 -9.33 -5.34
CA LEU A 181 5.07 -10.42 -5.72
C LEU A 181 3.84 -9.86 -6.41
N HIS A 182 3.42 -10.51 -7.50
CA HIS A 182 2.21 -10.19 -8.24
C HIS A 182 1.16 -11.28 -8.02
N CYS A 183 0.00 -10.90 -7.51
CA CYS A 183 -1.14 -11.80 -7.34
C CYS A 183 -1.87 -11.94 -8.68
N THR A 184 -1.79 -13.11 -9.29
CA THR A 184 -2.45 -13.41 -10.56
C THR A 184 -3.55 -14.46 -10.40
N ALA A 185 -4.34 -14.69 -11.44
CA ALA A 185 -5.34 -15.75 -11.44
C ALA A 185 -4.73 -17.17 -11.31
N GLU A 186 -3.47 -17.32 -11.72
CA GLU A 186 -2.72 -18.57 -11.67
C GLU A 186 -2.03 -18.79 -10.31
N GLY A 187 -1.85 -17.71 -9.52
CA GLY A 187 -1.19 -17.76 -8.22
C GLY A 187 -0.25 -16.56 -7.99
N LEU A 188 0.60 -16.68 -7.00
CA LEU A 188 1.51 -15.62 -6.56
C LEU A 188 2.85 -15.71 -7.30
N VAL A 189 3.11 -14.76 -8.20
CA VAL A 189 4.30 -14.72 -9.06
C VAL A 189 5.41 -13.88 -8.42
N LEU A 190 6.63 -14.39 -8.37
CA LEU A 190 7.81 -13.64 -7.96
C LEU A 190 8.33 -12.80 -9.13
N GLU A 191 8.06 -11.51 -9.16
CA GLU A 191 8.50 -10.63 -10.25
C GLU A 191 9.92 -10.11 -10.07
N GLU A 192 10.27 -9.68 -8.83
CA GLU A 192 11.59 -9.09 -8.55
C GLU A 192 12.11 -9.54 -7.18
N VAL A 193 13.43 -9.60 -7.06
CA VAL A 193 14.12 -9.76 -5.77
C VAL A 193 14.93 -8.52 -5.43
N ALA A 194 15.12 -8.25 -4.13
CA ALA A 194 15.94 -7.14 -3.68
C ALA A 194 17.43 -7.38 -4.00
N PRO A 195 18.24 -6.31 -4.17
CA PRO A 195 19.68 -6.45 -4.41
C PRO A 195 20.37 -7.29 -3.33
N GLY A 196 21.05 -8.36 -3.78
CA GLY A 196 21.76 -9.29 -2.90
C GLY A 196 20.90 -10.37 -2.25
N VAL A 197 19.58 -10.38 -2.50
CA VAL A 197 18.66 -11.45 -2.10
C VAL A 197 18.55 -12.47 -3.23
N THR A 198 18.55 -13.76 -2.90
CA THR A 198 18.35 -14.83 -3.90
C THR A 198 16.88 -15.31 -3.94
N VAL A 199 16.51 -15.93 -5.05
CA VAL A 199 15.17 -16.54 -5.20
C VAL A 199 14.94 -17.60 -4.11
N GLU A 200 15.96 -18.40 -3.81
CA GLU A 200 15.91 -19.44 -2.78
C GLU A 200 15.68 -18.85 -1.38
N GLU A 201 16.25 -17.68 -1.10
CA GLU A 201 16.04 -16.97 0.16
C GLU A 201 14.59 -16.50 0.27
N VAL A 202 14.01 -15.95 -0.80
CA VAL A 202 12.59 -15.54 -0.83
C VAL A 202 11.70 -16.75 -0.60
N ILE A 203 11.93 -17.85 -1.32
CA ILE A 203 11.15 -19.10 -1.16
C ILE A 203 11.24 -19.61 0.28
N ALA A 204 12.44 -19.62 0.88
CA ALA A 204 12.63 -20.12 2.25
C ALA A 204 11.94 -19.26 3.33
N LYS A 205 11.63 -18.00 3.02
CA LYS A 205 10.97 -17.04 3.93
C LYS A 205 9.49 -16.84 3.63
N THR A 206 8.96 -17.47 2.59
CA THR A 206 7.56 -17.35 2.15
C THR A 206 6.82 -18.66 2.41
N ASP A 207 5.70 -18.60 3.14
CA ASP A 207 4.88 -19.79 3.41
C ASP A 207 3.95 -20.11 2.23
N ALA A 208 3.62 -19.12 1.40
CA ALA A 208 2.84 -19.28 0.19
C ALA A 208 3.60 -20.08 -0.89
N ASP A 209 2.87 -20.75 -1.76
CA ASP A 209 3.45 -21.34 -2.96
C ASP A 209 3.70 -20.24 -4.00
N LEU A 210 4.95 -20.11 -4.47
CA LEU A 210 5.34 -19.09 -5.44
C LEU A 210 5.50 -19.66 -6.84
N ILE A 211 5.02 -18.93 -7.83
CA ILE A 211 5.34 -19.16 -9.24
C ILE A 211 6.62 -18.40 -9.56
N ILE A 212 7.65 -19.12 -9.98
CA ILE A 212 8.94 -18.54 -10.32
C ILE A 212 9.05 -18.49 -11.86
N PRO A 213 9.05 -17.31 -12.48
CA PRO A 213 9.23 -17.20 -13.93
C PRO A 213 10.69 -17.52 -14.35
N GLU A 214 10.92 -17.71 -15.66
CA GLU A 214 12.26 -17.98 -16.20
C GLU A 214 13.25 -16.83 -15.90
N THR A 215 12.74 -15.62 -15.79
CA THR A 215 13.54 -14.43 -15.45
C THR A 215 12.86 -13.68 -14.32
N VAL A 216 13.57 -13.53 -13.19
CA VAL A 216 13.15 -12.70 -12.06
C VAL A 216 13.93 -11.39 -12.13
N GLY A 217 13.21 -10.26 -12.01
CA GLY A 217 13.79 -8.93 -12.02
C GLY A 217 14.56 -8.60 -10.75
N CYS A 218 15.18 -7.42 -10.73
CA CYS A 218 15.84 -6.87 -9.55
C CYS A 218 15.16 -5.56 -9.15
N MET A 219 14.83 -5.43 -7.88
CA MET A 219 14.33 -4.18 -7.33
C MET A 219 15.45 -3.13 -7.35
N GLU A 220 15.20 -1.97 -7.97
CA GLU A 220 16.12 -0.85 -8.05
C GLU A 220 15.68 0.36 -7.22
#